data_9b2f8f420ce92b4ad3ed1304530d70cc
#
_entry.id   9b2f8f420ce92b4ad3ed1304530d70cc
#
_cell.length_a   1.000
_cell.length_b   1.000
_cell.length_c   1.000
_cell.angle_alpha   90.00
_cell.angle_beta   90.00
_cell.angle_gamma   90.00
#
_symmetry.space_group_name_H-M   'P 1'
#
loop_
_entity.id
_entity.type
_entity.pdbx_description
1 polymer ?
#
loop_
_entity_poly.entity_id
_entity_poly.type
_entity_poly.pdbx_seq_one_letter_code
_entity_poly.pdbx_strand_id
1 'polypeptide(L)'
;MISQGWWYLARASGIVAWLVLTASILWGIVLSTKAFPRRRRPAWLLDLHRWLGGLTIGLVALHVVAILADSYTPIGLVDVAVPFVSPWRPVAVGLGVVAMWALLTVQVTSLAMRRLPRRIWHGVHLVSYGTFALGTLHAVLAGTDRGAMLFQVTGVIAVLVTAWAVVYRLAHRTPVRRAVPRTVTRPPAEIGTSDPAL
;
A
#
# COMPACT_ATOMS: atom_id res chain seq x y z
N MET A 1 -19.21 -29.86 -10.94
CA MET A 1 -19.79 -28.53 -10.59
C MET A 1 -19.08 -27.82 -9.43
N ILE A 2 -18.60 -28.50 -8.39
CA ILE A 2 -17.91 -27.89 -7.23
C ILE A 2 -16.56 -27.26 -7.64
N SER A 3 -15.79 -27.88 -8.53
CA SER A 3 -14.49 -27.38 -9.02
C SER A 3 -14.60 -26.04 -9.76
N GLN A 4 -15.64 -25.83 -10.55
CA GLN A 4 -15.83 -24.55 -11.25
C GLN A 4 -16.12 -23.38 -10.30
N GLY A 5 -16.78 -23.65 -9.16
CA GLY A 5 -17.05 -22.62 -8.15
C GLY A 5 -15.79 -22.06 -7.53
N TRP A 6 -14.81 -22.92 -7.19
CA TRP A 6 -13.54 -22.49 -6.62
C TRP A 6 -12.73 -21.64 -7.60
N TRP A 7 -12.71 -22.00 -8.86
CA TRP A 7 -12.04 -21.23 -9.90
C TRP A 7 -12.66 -19.82 -10.09
N TYR A 8 -14.02 -19.72 -10.13
CA TYR A 8 -14.68 -18.42 -10.18
C TYR A 8 -14.42 -17.59 -8.91
N LEU A 9 -14.43 -18.21 -7.74
CA LEU A 9 -14.14 -17.54 -6.47
C LEU A 9 -12.71 -17.01 -6.43
N ALA A 10 -11.73 -17.81 -6.87
CA ALA A 10 -10.35 -17.40 -6.97
C ALA A 10 -10.19 -16.17 -7.87
N ARG A 11 -10.80 -16.19 -9.06
CA ARG A 11 -10.76 -15.05 -9.99
C ARG A 11 -11.42 -13.81 -9.41
N ALA A 12 -12.65 -13.94 -8.94
CA ALA A 12 -13.42 -12.81 -8.41
C ALA A 12 -12.71 -12.18 -7.21
N SER A 13 -12.28 -12.98 -6.24
CA SER A 13 -11.58 -12.49 -5.05
C SER A 13 -10.24 -11.82 -5.40
N GLY A 14 -9.48 -12.36 -6.36
CA GLY A 14 -8.23 -11.76 -6.83
C GLY A 14 -8.43 -10.40 -7.50
N ILE A 15 -9.42 -10.29 -8.41
CA ILE A 15 -9.75 -9.02 -9.09
C ILE A 15 -10.23 -7.99 -8.06
N VAL A 16 -11.14 -8.37 -7.15
CA VAL A 16 -11.66 -7.46 -6.13
C VAL A 16 -10.55 -7.05 -5.15
N ALA A 17 -9.66 -7.98 -4.75
CA ALA A 17 -8.50 -7.65 -3.91
C ALA A 17 -7.60 -6.60 -4.56
N TRP A 18 -7.32 -6.75 -5.85
CA TRP A 18 -6.53 -5.79 -6.62
C TRP A 18 -7.20 -4.41 -6.73
N LEU A 19 -8.52 -4.35 -6.95
CA LEU A 19 -9.27 -3.10 -6.97
C LEU A 19 -9.29 -2.42 -5.60
N VAL A 20 -9.48 -3.18 -4.52
CA VAL A 20 -9.46 -2.64 -3.14
C VAL A 20 -8.05 -2.16 -2.77
N LEU A 21 -6.99 -2.87 -3.18
CA LEU A 21 -5.61 -2.42 -3.01
C LEU A 21 -5.38 -1.08 -3.75
N THR A 22 -5.85 -0.97 -4.98
CA THR A 22 -5.78 0.27 -5.77
C THR A 22 -6.47 1.43 -5.03
N ALA A 23 -7.70 1.20 -4.58
CA ALA A 23 -8.46 2.19 -3.80
C ALA A 23 -7.72 2.58 -2.51
N SER A 24 -7.14 1.60 -1.79
CA SER A 24 -6.36 1.85 -0.57
C SER A 24 -5.13 2.71 -0.83
N ILE A 25 -4.39 2.45 -1.92
CA ILE A 25 -3.22 3.23 -2.30
C ILE A 25 -3.61 4.66 -2.65
N LEU A 26 -4.61 4.84 -3.50
CA LEU A 26 -5.09 6.17 -3.90
C LEU A 26 -5.57 6.97 -2.68
N TRP A 27 -6.31 6.31 -1.78
CA TRP A 27 -6.75 6.91 -0.53
C TRP A 27 -5.57 7.30 0.37
N GLY A 28 -4.56 6.44 0.50
CA GLY A 28 -3.32 6.73 1.22
C GLY A 28 -2.56 7.92 0.65
N ILE A 29 -2.54 8.08 -0.69
CA ILE A 29 -1.95 9.24 -1.35
C ILE A 29 -2.75 10.51 -1.01
N VAL A 30 -4.07 10.48 -1.09
CA VAL A 30 -4.95 11.60 -0.70
C VAL A 30 -4.71 12.00 0.76
N LEU A 31 -4.60 11.04 1.68
CA LEU A 31 -4.27 11.28 3.09
C LEU A 31 -2.88 11.90 3.29
N SER A 32 -1.92 11.59 2.42
CA SER A 32 -0.55 12.09 2.53
C SER A 32 -0.32 13.44 1.88
N THR A 33 -1.22 13.88 1.00
CA THR A 33 -1.18 15.17 0.33
C THR A 33 -1.83 16.27 1.18
N LYS A 34 -1.66 17.53 0.78
CA LYS A 34 -2.30 18.68 1.46
C LYS A 34 -3.78 18.85 1.11
N ALA A 35 -4.39 17.91 0.38
CA ALA A 35 -5.80 17.99 -0.03
C ALA A 35 -6.74 18.21 1.17
N PHE A 36 -6.36 17.69 2.35
CA PHE A 36 -7.08 17.94 3.60
C PHE A 36 -6.14 18.57 4.64
N PRO A 37 -6.43 19.80 5.14
CA PRO A 37 -5.66 20.41 6.23
C PRO A 37 -5.66 19.53 7.47
N ARG A 38 -4.48 19.27 8.05
CA ARG A 38 -4.32 18.37 9.21
C ARG A 38 -5.27 18.65 10.39
N ARG A 39 -5.61 19.93 10.62
CA ARG A 39 -6.51 20.35 11.71
C ARG A 39 -8.00 19.98 11.51
N ARG A 40 -8.42 19.61 10.29
CA ARG A 40 -9.81 19.31 9.95
C ARG A 40 -9.98 17.89 9.39
N ARG A 41 -9.02 16.99 9.62
CA ARG A 41 -9.13 15.59 9.13
C ARG A 41 -10.03 14.80 10.07
N PRO A 42 -11.22 14.38 9.64
CA PRO A 42 -12.03 13.46 10.42
C PRO A 42 -11.29 12.13 10.62
N ALA A 43 -11.47 11.51 11.79
CA ALA A 43 -10.80 10.24 12.13
C ALA A 43 -11.16 9.12 11.14
N TRP A 44 -12.40 9.10 10.65
CA TRP A 44 -12.89 8.08 9.73
C TRP A 44 -12.07 7.97 8.42
N LEU A 45 -11.40 9.04 7.98
CA LEU A 45 -10.54 9.00 6.78
C LEU A 45 -9.37 8.01 6.96
N LEU A 46 -8.76 7.98 8.14
CA LEU A 46 -7.69 7.04 8.46
C LEU A 46 -8.25 5.64 8.72
N ASP A 47 -9.41 5.57 9.36
CA ASP A 47 -10.06 4.29 9.64
C ASP A 47 -10.50 3.60 8.34
N LEU A 48 -11.00 4.36 7.36
CA LEU A 48 -11.29 3.82 6.02
C LEU A 48 -10.04 3.23 5.36
N HIS A 49 -8.89 3.93 5.42
CA HIS A 49 -7.64 3.40 4.87
C HIS A 49 -7.23 2.09 5.55
N ARG A 50 -7.35 2.02 6.87
CA ARG A 50 -7.05 0.80 7.65
C ARG A 50 -8.00 -0.33 7.28
N TRP A 51 -9.29 -0.02 7.14
CA TRP A 51 -10.30 -0.99 6.75
C TRP A 51 -10.05 -1.55 5.34
N LEU A 52 -9.74 -0.68 4.37
CA LEU A 52 -9.37 -1.12 3.01
C LEU A 52 -8.14 -2.03 3.01
N GLY A 53 -7.12 -1.73 3.84
CA GLY A 53 -5.95 -2.60 4.00
C GLY A 53 -6.32 -3.97 4.57
N GLY A 54 -7.14 -4.01 5.61
CA GLY A 54 -7.63 -5.26 6.20
C GLY A 54 -8.48 -6.07 5.23
N LEU A 55 -9.38 -5.40 4.50
CA LEU A 55 -10.22 -6.04 3.47
C LEU A 55 -9.37 -6.65 2.35
N THR A 56 -8.31 -5.94 1.91
CA THR A 56 -7.37 -6.46 0.91
C THR A 56 -6.74 -7.78 1.39
N ILE A 57 -6.28 -7.85 2.64
CA ILE A 57 -5.72 -9.08 3.23
C ILE A 57 -6.75 -10.21 3.24
N GLY A 58 -7.99 -9.92 3.68
CA GLY A 58 -9.06 -10.92 3.70
C GLY A 58 -9.38 -11.48 2.31
N LEU A 59 -9.43 -10.61 1.31
CA LEU A 59 -9.68 -11.00 -0.09
C LEU A 59 -8.51 -11.79 -0.69
N VAL A 60 -7.26 -11.43 -0.38
CA VAL A 60 -6.07 -12.20 -0.81
C VAL A 60 -6.06 -13.57 -0.13
N ALA A 61 -6.40 -13.66 1.16
CA ALA A 61 -6.53 -14.94 1.84
C ALA A 61 -7.61 -15.82 1.20
N LEU A 62 -8.78 -15.24 0.89
CA LEU A 62 -9.85 -15.95 0.18
C LEU A 62 -9.40 -16.42 -1.20
N HIS A 63 -8.67 -15.58 -1.94
CA HIS A 63 -8.10 -15.92 -3.24
C HIS A 63 -7.16 -17.14 -3.16
N VAL A 64 -6.25 -17.13 -2.19
CA VAL A 64 -5.30 -18.22 -1.96
C VAL A 64 -6.03 -19.51 -1.55
N VAL A 65 -6.97 -19.42 -0.61
CA VAL A 65 -7.77 -20.59 -0.19
C VAL A 65 -8.55 -21.17 -1.38
N ALA A 66 -9.15 -20.32 -2.20
CA ALA A 66 -9.90 -20.77 -3.36
C ALA A 66 -9.01 -21.46 -4.40
N ILE A 67 -7.77 -20.98 -4.62
CA ILE A 67 -6.77 -21.64 -5.49
C ILE A 67 -6.39 -23.01 -4.93
N LEU A 68 -6.11 -23.10 -3.63
CA LEU A 68 -5.73 -24.37 -2.99
C LEU A 68 -6.88 -25.39 -2.96
N ALA A 69 -8.13 -24.93 -2.96
CA ALA A 69 -9.32 -25.78 -3.01
C ALA A 69 -9.69 -26.17 -4.45
N ASP A 70 -9.14 -25.48 -5.46
CA ASP A 70 -9.39 -25.79 -6.86
C ASP A 70 -8.56 -27.02 -7.29
N SER A 71 -9.22 -28.01 -7.87
CA SER A 71 -8.56 -29.24 -8.35
C SER A 71 -8.02 -29.13 -9.78
N TYR A 72 -8.32 -28.03 -10.47
CA TYR A 72 -7.91 -27.86 -11.86
C TYR A 72 -6.46 -27.38 -12.01
N THR A 73 -6.02 -26.50 -11.11
CA THR A 73 -4.64 -26.01 -11.13
C THR A 73 -3.78 -26.81 -10.15
N PRO A 74 -2.64 -27.37 -10.57
CA PRO A 74 -1.74 -28.14 -9.69
C PRO A 74 -0.90 -27.20 -8.81
N ILE A 75 -1.57 -26.41 -7.96
CA ILE A 75 -0.92 -25.47 -7.04
C ILE A 75 -1.11 -25.97 -5.60
N GLY A 76 0.00 -26.26 -4.94
CA GLY A 76 0.03 -26.72 -3.55
C GLY A 76 0.47 -25.63 -2.56
N LEU A 77 0.50 -25.99 -1.27
CA LEU A 77 0.92 -25.09 -0.19
C LEU A 77 2.34 -24.54 -0.37
N VAL A 78 3.24 -25.35 -0.92
CA VAL A 78 4.63 -24.93 -1.18
C VAL A 78 4.67 -23.84 -2.26
N ASP A 79 3.84 -23.97 -3.31
CA ASP A 79 3.78 -23.02 -4.41
C ASP A 79 3.25 -21.65 -3.99
N VAL A 80 2.40 -21.61 -2.95
CA VAL A 80 1.87 -20.37 -2.36
C VAL A 80 2.85 -19.76 -1.34
N ALA A 81 3.66 -20.59 -0.68
CA ALA A 81 4.60 -20.11 0.33
C ALA A 81 5.93 -19.63 -0.29
N VAL A 82 6.43 -20.35 -1.30
CA VAL A 82 7.75 -20.12 -1.92
C VAL A 82 7.55 -19.56 -3.34
N PRO A 83 8.12 -18.39 -3.65
CA PRO A 83 7.98 -17.80 -4.98
C PRO A 83 8.76 -18.61 -6.03
N PHE A 84 8.22 -18.66 -7.25
CA PHE A 84 8.86 -19.21 -8.46
C PHE A 84 9.06 -20.74 -8.51
N VAL A 85 8.54 -21.50 -7.56
CA VAL A 85 8.65 -22.98 -7.53
C VAL A 85 7.45 -23.69 -8.18
N SER A 86 6.35 -22.98 -8.43
CA SER A 86 5.13 -23.54 -9.01
C SER A 86 5.39 -24.18 -10.38
N PRO A 87 4.91 -25.41 -10.63
CA PRO A 87 4.96 -26.04 -11.94
C PRO A 87 4.06 -25.35 -12.98
N TRP A 88 3.07 -24.61 -12.51
CA TRP A 88 2.15 -23.85 -13.37
C TRP A 88 2.55 -22.38 -13.40
N ARG A 89 2.95 -21.87 -14.55
CA ARG A 89 3.34 -20.45 -14.78
C ARG A 89 4.22 -19.87 -13.65
N PRO A 90 5.43 -20.40 -13.43
CA PRO A 90 6.25 -20.11 -12.27
C PRO A 90 6.48 -18.59 -12.05
N VAL A 91 6.70 -17.83 -13.12
CA VAL A 91 6.90 -16.37 -13.01
C VAL A 91 5.62 -15.66 -12.58
N ALA A 92 4.48 -16.01 -13.18
CA ALA A 92 3.21 -15.37 -12.84
C ALA A 92 2.80 -15.66 -11.39
N VAL A 93 2.88 -16.91 -10.95
CA VAL A 93 2.58 -17.31 -9.57
C VAL A 93 3.60 -16.70 -8.62
N GLY A 94 4.90 -16.77 -8.93
CA GLY A 94 5.97 -16.22 -8.11
C GLY A 94 5.81 -14.72 -7.84
N LEU A 95 5.39 -13.92 -8.84
CA LEU A 95 5.09 -12.50 -8.64
C LEU A 95 3.92 -12.29 -7.67
N GLY A 96 2.88 -13.13 -7.73
CA GLY A 96 1.77 -13.11 -6.79
C GLY A 96 2.20 -13.44 -5.36
N VAL A 97 3.05 -14.45 -5.19
CA VAL A 97 3.60 -14.84 -3.88
C VAL A 97 4.45 -13.72 -3.28
N VAL A 98 5.34 -13.10 -4.07
CA VAL A 98 6.14 -11.94 -3.61
C VAL A 98 5.23 -10.77 -3.24
N ALA A 99 4.20 -10.48 -4.05
CA ALA A 99 3.23 -9.43 -3.75
C ALA A 99 2.47 -9.71 -2.45
N MET A 100 2.06 -10.96 -2.22
CA MET A 100 1.39 -11.38 -0.99
C MET A 100 2.29 -11.18 0.25
N TRP A 101 3.54 -11.63 0.21
CA TRP A 101 4.48 -11.44 1.33
C TRP A 101 4.79 -9.97 1.59
N ALA A 102 4.94 -9.17 0.52
CA ALA A 102 5.10 -7.72 0.63
C ALA A 102 3.86 -7.07 1.28
N LEU A 103 2.65 -7.45 0.86
CA LEU A 103 1.39 -6.98 1.43
C LEU A 103 1.28 -7.32 2.92
N LEU A 104 1.56 -8.56 3.30
CA LEU A 104 1.57 -9.00 4.70
C LEU A 104 2.56 -8.20 5.54
N THR A 105 3.77 -7.97 5.01
CA THR A 105 4.80 -7.16 5.68
C THR A 105 4.32 -5.73 5.91
N VAL A 106 3.73 -5.09 4.89
CA VAL A 106 3.16 -3.74 5.01
C VAL A 106 2.04 -3.71 6.05
N GLN A 107 1.17 -4.70 6.07
CA GLN A 107 0.04 -4.76 7.00
C GLN A 107 0.51 -4.98 8.44
N VAL A 108 1.37 -5.97 8.69
CA VAL A 108 1.89 -6.27 10.03
C VAL A 108 2.65 -5.08 10.60
N THR A 109 3.53 -4.47 9.81
CA THR A 109 4.27 -3.28 10.26
C THR A 109 3.36 -2.06 10.47
N SER A 110 2.25 -1.96 9.73
CA SER A 110 1.26 -0.90 9.92
C SER A 110 0.46 -1.10 11.21
N LEU A 111 0.13 -2.33 11.58
CA LEU A 111 -0.47 -2.65 12.88
C LEU A 111 0.51 -2.39 14.03
N ALA A 112 1.79 -2.68 13.83
CA ALA A 112 2.87 -2.47 14.79
C ALA A 112 3.47 -1.05 14.76
N MET A 113 2.90 -0.10 14.02
CA MET A 113 3.50 1.22 13.75
C MET A 113 3.85 2.03 15.00
N ARG A 114 3.16 1.78 16.13
CA ARG A 114 3.47 2.44 17.42
C ARG A 114 4.75 1.94 18.07
N ARG A 115 5.21 0.72 17.70
CA ARG A 115 6.42 0.07 18.23
C ARG A 115 7.62 0.24 17.32
N LEU A 116 7.43 0.76 16.10
CA LEU A 116 8.47 0.89 15.08
C LEU A 116 8.96 2.34 14.96
N PRO A 117 10.26 2.55 14.70
CA PRO A 117 10.77 3.86 14.32
C PRO A 117 10.05 4.36 13.05
N ARG A 118 9.64 5.61 13.03
CA ARG A 118 8.88 6.21 11.92
C ARG A 118 9.57 6.05 10.55
N ARG A 119 10.91 6.06 10.53
CA ARG A 119 11.69 5.90 9.29
C ARG A 119 11.52 4.49 8.71
N ILE A 120 11.60 3.46 9.55
CA ILE A 120 11.44 2.05 9.16
C ILE A 120 10.02 1.82 8.69
N TRP A 121 9.02 2.20 9.49
CA TRP A 121 7.62 2.06 9.11
C TRP A 121 7.32 2.75 7.76
N HIS A 122 7.83 3.98 7.57
CA HIS A 122 7.60 4.72 6.33
C HIS A 122 8.24 4.04 5.11
N GLY A 123 9.47 3.52 5.26
CA GLY A 123 10.15 2.75 4.20
C GLY A 123 9.38 1.49 3.81
N VAL A 124 8.98 0.69 4.81
CA VAL A 124 8.18 -0.53 4.56
C VAL A 124 6.82 -0.18 3.95
N HIS A 125 6.17 0.88 4.42
CA HIS A 125 4.87 1.29 3.88
C HIS A 125 4.93 1.71 2.40
N LEU A 126 6.07 2.24 1.94
CA LEU A 126 6.27 2.56 0.52
C LEU A 126 6.37 1.31 -0.37
N VAL A 127 6.67 0.13 0.19
CA VAL A 127 6.66 -1.16 -0.52
C VAL A 127 5.27 -1.45 -1.09
N SER A 128 4.19 -0.84 -0.55
CA SER A 128 2.83 -0.98 -1.08
C SER A 128 2.71 -0.61 -2.57
N TYR A 129 3.52 0.33 -3.06
CA TYR A 129 3.56 0.63 -4.50
C TYR A 129 4.16 -0.51 -5.31
N GLY A 130 5.21 -1.14 -4.79
CA GLY A 130 5.79 -2.35 -5.38
C GLY A 130 4.81 -3.52 -5.34
N THR A 131 4.08 -3.68 -4.25
CA THR A 131 2.99 -4.67 -4.11
C THR A 131 1.93 -4.49 -5.19
N PHE A 132 1.50 -3.25 -5.46
CA PHE A 132 0.56 -2.95 -6.53
C PHE A 132 1.12 -3.33 -7.91
N ALA A 133 2.37 -2.95 -8.21
CA ALA A 133 3.00 -3.28 -9.48
C ALA A 133 3.13 -4.79 -9.69
N LEU A 134 3.60 -5.53 -8.67
CA LEU A 134 3.73 -6.99 -8.71
C LEU A 134 2.37 -7.68 -8.82
N GLY A 135 1.36 -7.22 -8.07
CA GLY A 135 -0.01 -7.73 -8.15
C GLY A 135 -0.64 -7.48 -9.52
N THR A 136 -0.37 -6.33 -10.13
CA THR A 136 -0.83 -6.01 -11.50
C THR A 136 -0.17 -6.93 -12.53
N LEU A 137 1.14 -7.12 -12.45
CA LEU A 137 1.87 -8.05 -13.34
C LEU A 137 1.39 -9.48 -13.15
N HIS A 138 1.19 -9.91 -11.89
CA HIS A 138 0.60 -11.21 -11.59
C HIS A 138 -0.78 -11.36 -12.25
N ALA A 139 -1.67 -10.39 -12.07
CA ALA A 139 -3.02 -10.42 -12.63
C ALA A 139 -3.02 -10.49 -14.18
N VAL A 140 -2.11 -9.77 -14.84
CA VAL A 140 -1.96 -9.80 -16.30
C VAL A 140 -1.37 -11.13 -16.77
N LEU A 141 -0.39 -11.68 -16.07
CA LEU A 141 0.31 -12.90 -16.50
C LEU A 141 -0.46 -14.19 -16.15
N ALA A 142 -1.08 -14.24 -14.96
CA ALA A 142 -1.84 -15.39 -14.49
C ALA A 142 -3.30 -15.36 -14.94
N GLY A 143 -3.87 -14.16 -15.09
CA GLY A 143 -5.29 -13.96 -15.39
C GLY A 143 -5.74 -14.56 -16.72
N THR A 144 -6.92 -15.14 -16.74
CA THR A 144 -7.60 -15.65 -17.92
C THR A 144 -8.46 -14.59 -18.61
N ASP A 145 -8.75 -13.49 -17.90
CA ASP A 145 -9.63 -12.40 -18.38
C ASP A 145 -8.92 -11.33 -19.22
N ARG A 146 -7.63 -11.51 -19.51
CA ARG A 146 -6.86 -10.51 -20.30
C ARG A 146 -7.42 -10.22 -21.69
N GLY A 147 -8.28 -11.08 -22.25
CA GLY A 147 -9.02 -10.83 -23.49
C GLY A 147 -10.30 -10.01 -23.28
N ALA A 148 -10.79 -9.87 -22.06
CA ALA A 148 -12.01 -9.14 -21.79
C ALA A 148 -11.75 -7.62 -21.80
N MET A 149 -12.47 -6.91 -22.66
CA MET A 149 -12.33 -5.43 -22.79
C MET A 149 -12.51 -4.70 -21.46
N LEU A 150 -13.49 -5.12 -20.64
CA LEU A 150 -13.72 -4.52 -19.33
C LEU A 150 -12.49 -4.65 -18.41
N PHE A 151 -11.85 -5.82 -18.37
CA PHE A 151 -10.65 -6.05 -17.58
C PHE A 151 -9.48 -5.17 -18.06
N GLN A 152 -9.27 -5.08 -19.38
CA GLN A 152 -8.21 -4.27 -19.97
C GLN A 152 -8.43 -2.78 -19.68
N VAL A 153 -9.62 -2.25 -19.92
CA VAL A 153 -9.94 -0.83 -19.70
C VAL A 153 -9.81 -0.48 -18.22
N THR A 154 -10.38 -1.27 -17.32
CA THR A 154 -10.29 -1.07 -15.89
C THR A 154 -8.83 -1.14 -15.42
N GLY A 155 -8.06 -2.10 -15.94
CA GLY A 155 -6.64 -2.27 -15.64
C GLY A 155 -5.81 -1.06 -16.05
N VAL A 156 -5.97 -0.61 -17.29
CA VAL A 156 -5.26 0.57 -17.82
C VAL A 156 -5.61 1.82 -17.02
N ILE A 157 -6.91 2.07 -16.76
CA ILE A 157 -7.34 3.24 -15.97
C ILE A 157 -6.74 3.19 -14.56
N ALA A 158 -6.81 2.04 -13.86
CA ALA A 158 -6.27 1.91 -12.51
C ALA A 158 -4.75 2.15 -12.46
N VAL A 159 -4.00 1.61 -13.42
CA VAL A 159 -2.55 1.83 -13.52
C VAL A 159 -2.24 3.29 -13.80
N LEU A 160 -2.90 3.92 -14.78
CA LEU A 160 -2.65 5.32 -15.13
C LEU A 160 -3.00 6.27 -13.98
N VAL A 161 -4.15 6.09 -13.34
CA VAL A 161 -4.56 6.92 -12.19
C VAL A 161 -3.60 6.75 -11.02
N THR A 162 -3.17 5.50 -10.73
CA THR A 162 -2.22 5.25 -9.64
C THR A 162 -0.85 5.85 -9.97
N ALA A 163 -0.33 5.66 -11.18
CA ALA A 163 0.93 6.24 -11.62
C ALA A 163 0.90 7.77 -11.55
N TRP A 164 -0.16 8.39 -12.07
CA TRP A 164 -0.37 9.84 -11.98
C TRP A 164 -0.38 10.32 -10.53
N ALA A 165 -1.13 9.66 -9.65
CA ALA A 165 -1.22 10.02 -8.24
C ALA A 165 0.13 9.89 -7.52
N VAL A 166 0.93 8.86 -7.84
CA VAL A 166 2.29 8.69 -7.31
C VAL A 166 3.21 9.80 -7.78
N VAL A 167 3.21 10.11 -9.09
CA VAL A 167 4.00 11.21 -9.66
C VAL A 167 3.59 12.54 -9.03
N TYR A 168 2.29 12.81 -8.93
CA TYR A 168 1.78 14.01 -8.26
C TYR A 168 2.29 14.11 -6.82
N ARG A 169 2.21 13.02 -6.05
CA ARG A 169 2.73 12.99 -4.67
C ARG A 169 4.24 13.27 -4.60
N LEU A 170 5.02 12.71 -5.54
CA LEU A 170 6.48 12.92 -5.59
C LEU A 170 6.83 14.37 -5.94
N ALA A 171 6.15 14.95 -6.93
CA ALA A 171 6.36 16.32 -7.39
C ALA A 171 5.99 17.36 -6.31
N HIS A 172 4.96 17.06 -5.49
CA HIS A 172 4.47 17.99 -4.46
C HIS A 172 5.00 17.66 -3.05
N ARG A 173 6.10 16.89 -2.92
CA ARG A 173 6.82 16.74 -1.65
C ARG A 173 7.38 18.09 -1.22
N THR A 174 6.78 18.72 -0.21
CA THR A 174 7.36 19.91 0.41
C THR A 174 8.67 19.50 1.08
N PRO A 175 9.82 20.13 0.73
CA PRO A 175 11.05 19.91 1.47
C PRO A 175 10.78 20.23 2.95
N VAL A 176 11.23 19.34 3.83
CA VAL A 176 11.24 19.61 5.28
C VAL A 176 12.14 20.82 5.47
N ARG A 177 11.55 21.99 5.66
CA ARG A 177 12.27 23.20 6.05
C ARG A 177 12.98 22.83 7.35
N ARG A 178 14.29 22.60 7.29
CA ARG A 178 15.12 22.52 8.52
C ARG A 178 14.83 23.80 9.26
N ALA A 179 14.26 23.67 10.46
CA ALA A 179 14.14 24.80 11.37
C ALA A 179 15.55 25.35 11.56
N VAL A 180 15.81 26.54 11.03
CA VAL A 180 17.01 27.29 11.36
C VAL A 180 16.92 27.47 12.87
N PRO A 181 17.94 27.07 13.65
CA PRO A 181 17.95 27.34 15.06
C PRO A 181 17.72 28.84 15.23
N ARG A 182 16.66 29.23 15.94
CA ARG A 182 16.51 30.61 16.39
C ARG A 182 17.69 30.86 17.30
N THR A 183 18.69 31.61 16.83
CA THR A 183 19.67 32.26 17.69
C THR A 183 18.85 33.10 18.67
N VAL A 184 18.76 32.65 19.90
CA VAL A 184 18.22 33.47 21.01
C VAL A 184 19.22 34.60 21.16
N THR A 185 18.96 35.74 20.55
CA THR A 185 19.64 36.98 20.87
C THR A 185 19.27 37.31 22.32
N ARG A 186 20.20 37.06 23.21
CA ARG A 186 20.13 37.49 24.62
C ARG A 186 19.98 39.01 24.60
N PRO A 187 18.94 39.57 25.26
CA PRO A 187 18.86 41.02 25.34
C PRO A 187 20.13 41.55 26.02
N PRO A 188 20.61 42.74 25.62
CA PRO A 188 21.75 43.38 26.30
C PRO A 188 21.43 43.47 27.78
N ALA A 189 22.44 43.14 28.63
CA ALA A 189 22.33 43.35 30.07
C ALA A 189 22.13 44.85 30.32
N GLU A 190 21.04 45.21 30.98
CA GLU A 190 20.84 46.58 31.48
C GLU A 190 22.00 46.90 32.39
N ILE A 191 22.81 47.83 31.96
CA ILE A 191 23.85 48.42 32.82
C ILE A 191 23.10 49.24 33.85
N GLY A 192 23.03 48.68 35.06
CA GLY A 192 22.49 49.42 36.21
C GLY A 192 23.31 50.69 36.40
N THR A 193 22.68 51.82 36.14
CA THR A 193 23.19 53.12 36.58
C THR A 193 23.11 53.14 38.08
N SER A 194 24.25 52.95 38.76
CA SER A 194 24.42 53.25 40.13
C SER A 194 24.30 54.78 40.31
N ASP A 195 23.22 55.20 40.89
CA ASP A 195 22.99 56.58 41.31
C ASP A 195 23.93 56.90 42.53
N PRO A 196 24.83 57.85 42.45
CA PRO A 196 25.56 58.27 43.57
C PRO A 196 24.81 59.46 44.20
N ALA A 197 23.98 59.20 45.22
CA ALA A 197 23.41 60.23 46.08
C ALA A 197 24.05 60.17 47.49
N LEU A 198 24.77 61.15 47.84
CA LEU A 198 24.98 61.94 49.04
C LEU A 198 24.36 61.44 50.34
#